data_a340e530505676e2c6dafa0dfe38fc15
#
_entry.id   a340e530505676e2c6dafa0dfe38fc15
#
_cell.length_a   1.000
_cell.length_b   1.000
_cell.length_c   1.000
_cell.angle_alpha   90.00
_cell.angle_beta   90.00
_cell.angle_gamma   90.00
#
_symmetry.space_group_name_H-M   'P 1'
#
loop_
_entity.id
_entity.type
_entity.pdbx_description
1 polymer ?
#
loop_
_entity_poly.entity_id
_entity_poly.type
_entity_poly.pdbx_seq_one_letter_code
_entity_poly.pdbx_strand_id
1 'polypeptide(L)'
;MIDKIKKSLAYRMPVIYKFLLRFKTYKTSQKDTSDQVILMMTGKAHIEMVSLCLLTISKNWSKLPTLIIATDGSISSEKIARSLKFWKGKIQINNWEESVNYHLTKGRKAIAAYARLNAFGKKLAIILHHAEEKPVVWIDSDILFFKDFVPYWPENQVTTACGGSADWKGSYDERLLKFFNGSLQKYGSFNAGLIYAHGTNLYEEHKIEEALNLIHPNYDFLSEQTIFAKIASVSLGVLWGQHIIGNFNDDNQSLSPTKKQYTGRHYTSNVRHLFWRDAFFLS
;
A
#
# COMPACT_ATOMS: atom_id res chain seq x y z
N MET A 1 7.27 10.63 -34.36
CA MET A 1 5.98 11.36 -34.32
C MET A 1 4.85 10.46 -33.79
N ILE A 2 4.64 9.27 -34.33
CA ILE A 2 3.57 8.31 -33.92
C ILE A 2 3.66 7.95 -32.41
N ASP A 3 4.87 7.70 -31.87
CA ASP A 3 5.02 7.34 -30.45
C ASP A 3 4.71 8.49 -29.51
N LYS A 4 5.02 9.73 -29.88
CA LYS A 4 4.60 10.91 -29.11
C LYS A 4 3.08 11.07 -29.07
N ILE A 5 2.39 10.77 -30.18
CA ILE A 5 0.92 10.80 -30.27
C ILE A 5 0.32 9.68 -29.41
N LYS A 6 0.84 8.45 -29.51
CA LYS A 6 0.41 7.30 -28.69
C LYS A 6 0.60 7.60 -27.19
N LYS A 7 1.74 8.17 -26.81
CA LYS A 7 2.03 8.54 -25.42
C LYS A 7 1.08 9.64 -24.94
N SER A 8 0.85 10.69 -25.73
CA SER A 8 -0.09 11.76 -25.41
C SER A 8 -1.54 11.24 -25.24
N LEU A 9 -1.97 10.34 -26.11
CA LEU A 9 -3.29 9.68 -26.00
C LEU A 9 -3.37 8.84 -24.73
N ALA A 10 -2.35 8.03 -24.42
CA ALA A 10 -2.33 7.19 -23.23
C ALA A 10 -2.49 8.01 -21.93
N TYR A 11 -1.88 9.20 -21.84
CA TYR A 11 -2.03 10.09 -20.69
C TYR A 11 -3.41 10.77 -20.60
N ARG A 12 -4.14 10.89 -21.70
CA ARG A 12 -5.51 11.44 -21.74
C ARG A 12 -6.59 10.39 -21.51
N MET A 13 -6.33 9.14 -21.85
CA MET A 13 -7.29 8.02 -21.71
C MET A 13 -7.80 7.78 -20.28
N PRO A 14 -7.04 8.08 -19.18
CA PRO A 14 -7.59 7.95 -17.82
C PRO A 14 -8.91 8.67 -17.61
N VAL A 15 -9.11 9.83 -18.22
CA VAL A 15 -10.36 10.60 -18.10
C VAL A 15 -11.53 9.81 -18.68
N ILE A 16 -11.32 9.16 -19.82
CA ILE A 16 -12.33 8.34 -20.50
C ILE A 16 -12.64 7.09 -19.65
N TYR A 17 -11.61 6.36 -19.20
CA TYR A 17 -11.81 5.18 -18.38
C TYR A 17 -12.49 5.50 -17.04
N LYS A 18 -12.11 6.59 -16.36
CA LYS A 18 -12.79 7.07 -15.16
C LYS A 18 -14.27 7.36 -15.40
N PHE A 19 -14.59 8.00 -16.53
CA PHE A 19 -15.97 8.27 -16.91
C PHE A 19 -16.75 6.97 -17.14
N LEU A 20 -16.20 6.04 -17.90
CA LEU A 20 -16.85 4.75 -18.21
C LEU A 20 -17.03 3.87 -16.96
N LEU A 21 -16.07 3.90 -16.02
CA LEU A 21 -16.15 3.16 -14.75
C LEU A 21 -17.35 3.58 -13.89
N ARG A 22 -17.83 4.82 -14.01
CA ARG A 22 -19.02 5.32 -13.27
C ARG A 22 -20.32 4.60 -13.66
N PHE A 23 -20.37 4.03 -14.85
CA PHE A 23 -21.54 3.29 -15.34
C PHE A 23 -21.45 1.78 -15.05
N LYS A 24 -20.33 1.31 -14.51
CA LYS A 24 -20.20 -0.10 -14.18
C LYS A 24 -20.86 -0.43 -12.85
N THR A 25 -21.60 -1.52 -12.83
CA THR A 25 -22.17 -2.10 -11.61
C THR A 25 -21.22 -3.18 -11.09
N TYR A 26 -20.74 -3.01 -9.88
CA TYR A 26 -19.82 -3.96 -9.27
C TYR A 26 -20.61 -5.05 -8.52
N LYS A 27 -20.56 -6.26 -9.08
CA LYS A 27 -21.13 -7.46 -8.44
C LYS A 27 -19.97 -8.33 -7.93
N THR A 28 -20.01 -8.70 -6.67
CA THR A 28 -19.06 -9.63 -6.05
C THR A 28 -19.83 -10.78 -5.42
N SER A 29 -19.29 -11.99 -5.52
CA SER A 29 -19.83 -13.16 -4.84
C SER A 29 -19.53 -13.10 -3.35
N GLN A 30 -20.34 -13.78 -2.55
CA GLN A 30 -20.02 -14.07 -1.16
C GLN A 30 -18.78 -14.98 -1.12
N LYS A 31 -17.85 -14.68 -0.22
CA LYS A 31 -16.64 -15.48 0.01
C LYS A 31 -16.44 -15.71 1.50
N ASP A 32 -15.68 -16.73 1.82
CA ASP A 32 -15.22 -16.96 3.18
C ASP A 32 -14.36 -15.76 3.64
N THR A 33 -14.45 -15.46 4.93
CA THR A 33 -13.60 -14.45 5.56
C THR A 33 -12.41 -15.12 6.22
N SER A 34 -11.29 -14.40 6.31
CA SER A 34 -10.13 -14.79 7.08
C SER A 34 -9.88 -13.80 8.23
N ASP A 35 -9.09 -14.24 9.21
CA ASP A 35 -8.66 -13.36 10.32
C ASP A 35 -7.50 -12.44 9.94
N GLN A 36 -6.97 -12.59 8.73
CA GLN A 36 -5.97 -11.70 8.15
C GLN A 36 -6.51 -10.28 8.07
N VAL A 37 -5.62 -9.29 8.17
CA VAL A 37 -6.00 -7.88 8.17
C VAL A 37 -5.27 -7.13 7.08
N ILE A 38 -6.02 -6.41 6.24
CA ILE A 38 -5.46 -5.43 5.32
C ILE A 38 -5.74 -4.02 5.82
N LEU A 39 -4.73 -3.17 5.67
CA LEU A 39 -4.77 -1.75 5.99
C LEU A 39 -4.73 -0.93 4.70
N MET A 40 -5.55 0.09 4.63
CA MET A 40 -5.49 1.09 3.56
C MET A 40 -5.79 2.48 4.15
N MET A 41 -5.36 3.53 3.46
CA MET A 41 -5.79 4.90 3.76
C MET A 41 -6.52 5.49 2.56
N THR A 42 -7.55 6.30 2.82
CA THR A 42 -8.29 6.98 1.78
C THR A 42 -8.69 8.39 2.16
N GLY A 43 -8.85 9.21 1.14
CA GLY A 43 -9.48 10.52 1.20
C GLY A 43 -10.31 10.75 -0.05
N LYS A 44 -10.89 11.95 -0.16
CA LYS A 44 -11.73 12.35 -1.29
C LYS A 44 -11.06 12.13 -2.65
N ALA A 45 -9.74 12.31 -2.74
CA ALA A 45 -8.98 12.17 -3.98
C ALA A 45 -8.74 10.71 -4.39
N HIS A 46 -8.74 9.77 -3.44
CA HIS A 46 -8.30 8.39 -3.65
C HIS A 46 -9.37 7.32 -3.49
N ILE A 47 -10.58 7.66 -3.03
CA ILE A 47 -11.65 6.70 -2.77
C ILE A 47 -12.03 5.85 -4.00
N GLU A 48 -11.98 6.42 -5.21
CA GLU A 48 -12.24 5.67 -6.45
C GLU A 48 -11.17 4.60 -6.68
N MET A 49 -9.88 4.92 -6.46
CA MET A 49 -8.77 3.97 -6.61
C MET A 49 -8.85 2.87 -5.55
N VAL A 50 -9.10 3.23 -4.28
CA VAL A 50 -9.32 2.26 -3.19
C VAL A 50 -10.46 1.31 -3.54
N SER A 51 -11.59 1.83 -4.04
CA SER A 51 -12.74 1.01 -4.43
C SER A 51 -12.38 0.02 -5.54
N LEU A 52 -11.61 0.43 -6.55
CA LEU A 52 -11.19 -0.43 -7.64
C LEU A 52 -10.14 -1.47 -7.21
N CYS A 53 -9.18 -1.10 -6.37
CA CYS A 53 -8.25 -2.04 -5.75
C CYS A 53 -9.02 -3.12 -4.99
N LEU A 54 -9.90 -2.75 -4.07
CA LEU A 54 -10.71 -3.66 -3.27
C LEU A 54 -11.68 -4.51 -4.11
N LEU A 55 -12.19 -3.98 -5.22
CA LEU A 55 -12.99 -4.74 -6.16
C LEU A 55 -12.17 -5.89 -6.78
N THR A 56 -10.91 -5.63 -7.17
CA THR A 56 -10.04 -6.69 -7.70
C THR A 56 -9.70 -7.74 -6.66
N ILE A 57 -9.52 -7.35 -5.39
CA ILE A 57 -9.37 -8.28 -4.26
C ILE A 57 -10.64 -9.12 -4.11
N SER A 58 -11.81 -8.50 -4.04
CA SER A 58 -13.09 -9.20 -3.90
C SER A 58 -13.36 -10.19 -5.02
N LYS A 59 -12.87 -9.93 -6.24
CA LYS A 59 -13.03 -10.82 -7.38
C LYS A 59 -12.04 -11.98 -7.37
N ASN A 60 -10.78 -11.70 -7.07
CA ASN A 60 -9.68 -12.62 -7.37
C ASN A 60 -9.15 -13.40 -6.17
N TRP A 61 -9.26 -12.87 -4.94
CA TRP A 61 -8.78 -13.59 -3.76
C TRP A 61 -9.76 -14.68 -3.34
N SER A 62 -9.24 -15.80 -2.86
CA SER A 62 -10.04 -16.95 -2.40
C SER A 62 -10.81 -16.67 -1.11
N LYS A 63 -10.23 -15.85 -0.21
CA LYS A 63 -10.84 -15.42 1.05
C LYS A 63 -10.73 -13.90 1.20
N LEU A 64 -11.68 -13.29 1.91
CA LEU A 64 -11.66 -11.85 2.20
C LEU A 64 -11.08 -11.59 3.59
N PRO A 65 -10.01 -10.80 3.71
CA PRO A 65 -9.48 -10.38 5.00
C PRO A 65 -10.40 -9.34 5.65
N THR A 66 -10.17 -9.08 6.94
CA THR A 66 -10.71 -7.90 7.61
C THR A 66 -10.06 -6.66 7.00
N LEU A 67 -10.87 -5.72 6.57
CA LEU A 67 -10.43 -4.45 6.00
C LEU A 67 -10.48 -3.35 7.06
N ILE A 68 -9.34 -2.72 7.34
CA ILE A 68 -9.28 -1.49 8.13
C ILE A 68 -8.90 -0.34 7.20
N ILE A 69 -9.77 0.66 7.11
CA ILE A 69 -9.51 1.87 6.32
C ILE A 69 -9.35 3.07 7.25
N ALA A 70 -8.21 3.73 7.16
CA ALA A 70 -8.00 5.02 7.77
C ALA A 70 -8.46 6.13 6.82
N THR A 71 -9.39 7.00 7.27
CA THR A 71 -9.70 8.23 6.52
C THR A 71 -8.67 9.30 6.82
N ASP A 72 -8.30 10.09 5.79
CA ASP A 72 -7.45 11.28 5.94
C ASP A 72 -8.21 12.52 6.44
N GLY A 73 -9.52 12.37 6.74
CA GLY A 73 -10.42 13.43 7.19
C GLY A 73 -11.12 14.20 6.06
N SER A 74 -10.71 14.04 4.80
CA SER A 74 -11.31 14.76 3.66
C SER A 74 -12.61 14.15 3.12
N ILE A 75 -12.99 12.97 3.63
CA ILE A 75 -14.20 12.22 3.26
C ILE A 75 -14.83 11.58 4.51
N SER A 76 -16.15 11.57 4.60
CA SER A 76 -16.84 10.97 5.74
C SER A 76 -16.88 9.44 5.69
N SER A 77 -16.95 8.79 6.86
CA SER A 77 -17.03 7.34 7.00
C SER A 77 -18.24 6.75 6.27
N GLU A 78 -19.41 7.44 6.28
CA GLU A 78 -20.61 7.00 5.57
C GLU A 78 -20.40 6.99 4.05
N LYS A 79 -19.64 7.96 3.52
CA LYS A 79 -19.33 8.01 2.09
C LYS A 79 -18.34 6.91 1.71
N ILE A 80 -17.36 6.61 2.55
CA ILE A 80 -16.46 5.46 2.37
C ILE A 80 -17.28 4.17 2.38
N ALA A 81 -18.11 3.94 3.40
CA ALA A 81 -18.96 2.75 3.51
C ALA A 81 -19.89 2.57 2.30
N ARG A 82 -20.49 3.67 1.80
CA ARG A 82 -21.31 3.63 0.58
C ARG A 82 -20.52 3.23 -0.65
N SER A 83 -19.29 3.74 -0.81
CA SER A 83 -18.42 3.41 -1.95
C SER A 83 -17.97 1.95 -1.95
N LEU A 84 -17.97 1.30 -0.78
CA LEU A 84 -17.49 -0.07 -0.58
C LEU A 84 -18.61 -1.08 -0.30
N LYS A 85 -19.86 -0.79 -0.65
CA LYS A 85 -21.01 -1.70 -0.47
C LYS A 85 -20.82 -3.09 -1.11
N PHE A 86 -19.96 -3.20 -2.11
CA PHE A 86 -19.62 -4.47 -2.76
C PHE A 86 -18.70 -5.35 -1.91
N TRP A 87 -17.99 -4.80 -0.92
CA TRP A 87 -17.12 -5.55 -0.02
C TRP A 87 -17.95 -6.42 0.91
N LYS A 88 -17.73 -7.74 0.90
CA LYS A 88 -18.50 -8.72 1.69
C LYS A 88 -17.76 -9.22 2.92
N GLY A 89 -16.50 -8.81 3.12
CA GLY A 89 -15.74 -9.08 4.33
C GLY A 89 -16.05 -8.09 5.46
N LYS A 90 -15.42 -8.27 6.60
CA LYS A 90 -15.47 -7.31 7.71
C LYS A 90 -14.79 -6.00 7.29
N ILE A 91 -15.37 -4.86 7.70
CA ILE A 91 -14.80 -3.53 7.45
C ILE A 91 -14.84 -2.69 8.73
N GLN A 92 -13.74 -2.00 9.00
CA GLN A 92 -13.59 -1.00 10.05
C GLN A 92 -13.08 0.28 9.41
N ILE A 93 -13.69 1.42 9.75
CA ILE A 93 -13.30 2.73 9.23
C ILE A 93 -12.88 3.60 10.41
N ASN A 94 -11.61 3.97 10.45
CA ASN A 94 -10.97 4.74 11.51
C ASN A 94 -10.51 6.10 11.00
N ASN A 95 -10.31 7.05 11.92
CA ASN A 95 -9.55 8.26 11.59
C ASN A 95 -8.04 7.97 11.74
N TRP A 96 -7.21 8.47 10.80
CA TRP A 96 -5.74 8.36 10.91
C TRP A 96 -5.19 8.93 12.22
N GLU A 97 -5.87 9.91 12.82
CA GLU A 97 -5.50 10.52 14.09
C GLU A 97 -5.53 9.53 15.26
N GLU A 98 -6.32 8.46 15.19
CA GLU A 98 -6.33 7.40 16.21
C GLU A 98 -4.94 6.76 16.35
N SER A 99 -4.29 6.48 15.21
CA SER A 99 -2.91 5.93 15.21
C SER A 99 -1.89 6.94 15.73
N VAL A 100 -2.05 8.23 15.44
CA VAL A 100 -1.19 9.28 16.01
C VAL A 100 -1.35 9.37 17.52
N ASN A 101 -2.58 9.36 18.00
CA ASN A 101 -2.86 9.40 19.45
C ASN A 101 -2.28 8.17 20.16
N TYR A 102 -2.41 6.98 19.56
CA TYR A 102 -1.77 5.78 20.07
C TYR A 102 -0.26 5.95 20.26
N HIS A 103 0.45 6.48 19.25
CA HIS A 103 1.88 6.73 19.35
C HIS A 103 2.22 7.79 20.41
N LEU A 104 1.40 8.84 20.53
CA LEU A 104 1.59 9.86 21.56
C LEU A 104 1.43 9.31 22.97
N THR A 105 0.50 8.38 23.22
CA THR A 105 0.36 7.72 24.54
C THR A 105 1.61 6.91 24.94
N LYS A 106 2.37 6.45 23.93
CA LYS A 106 3.65 5.76 24.10
C LYS A 106 4.88 6.71 24.11
N GLY A 107 4.66 8.02 24.07
CA GLY A 107 5.74 9.01 24.06
C GLY A 107 6.45 9.19 22.71
N ARG A 108 5.98 8.56 21.63
CA ARG A 108 6.57 8.58 20.29
C ARG A 108 6.17 9.86 19.54
N LYS A 109 6.91 10.94 19.76
CA LYS A 109 6.57 12.29 19.27
C LYS A 109 6.96 12.52 17.81
N ALA A 110 8.09 11.94 17.38
CA ALA A 110 8.59 12.17 16.01
C ALA A 110 7.67 11.59 14.95
N ILE A 111 7.10 10.39 15.14
CA ILE A 111 6.13 9.81 14.20
C ILE A 111 4.82 10.62 14.16
N ALA A 112 4.37 11.14 15.30
CA ALA A 112 3.21 12.01 15.35
C ALA A 112 3.43 13.32 14.57
N ALA A 113 4.62 13.91 14.70
CA ALA A 113 5.02 15.10 13.92
C ALA A 113 5.06 14.79 12.43
N TYR A 114 5.68 13.67 12.04
CA TYR A 114 5.75 13.23 10.64
C TYR A 114 4.35 13.00 10.04
N ALA A 115 3.47 12.30 10.76
CA ALA A 115 2.11 12.02 10.30
C ALA A 115 1.27 13.29 10.08
N ARG A 116 1.49 14.35 10.86
CA ARG A 116 0.81 15.64 10.70
C ARG A 116 1.29 16.41 9.47
N LEU A 117 2.50 16.16 9.00
CA LEU A 117 3.10 16.90 7.87
C LEU A 117 2.73 16.30 6.51
N ASN A 118 2.62 14.96 6.39
CA ASN A 118 2.33 14.36 5.09
C ASN A 118 1.68 12.96 5.16
N ALA A 119 1.25 12.46 4.01
CA ALA A 119 0.57 11.17 3.88
C ALA A 119 1.47 9.96 4.20
N PHE A 120 2.78 10.05 3.93
CA PHE A 120 3.73 8.95 4.20
C PHE A 120 3.93 8.76 5.70
N GLY A 121 3.96 9.86 6.47
CA GLY A 121 3.98 9.80 7.92
C GLY A 121 2.70 9.21 8.51
N LYS A 122 1.52 9.54 7.95
CA LYS A 122 0.25 8.90 8.32
C LYS A 122 0.30 7.39 8.09
N LYS A 123 0.78 6.97 6.93
CA LYS A 123 0.95 5.56 6.56
C LYS A 123 1.86 4.84 7.54
N LEU A 124 3.04 5.40 7.85
CA LEU A 124 3.96 4.82 8.83
C LEU A 124 3.29 4.64 10.19
N ALA A 125 2.59 5.67 10.69
CA ALA A 125 1.90 5.62 11.97
C ALA A 125 0.79 4.56 12.01
N ILE A 126 -0.03 4.46 10.95
CA ILE A 126 -1.11 3.48 10.87
C ILE A 126 -0.56 2.06 10.87
N ILE A 127 0.45 1.78 10.04
CA ILE A 127 1.00 0.43 9.92
C ILE A 127 1.64 -0.01 11.25
N LEU A 128 2.49 0.82 11.85
CA LEU A 128 3.17 0.49 13.10
C LEU A 128 2.21 0.35 14.28
N HIS A 129 1.14 1.17 14.35
CA HIS A 129 0.09 1.01 15.36
C HIS A 129 -0.55 -0.38 15.27
N HIS A 130 -1.11 -0.73 14.12
CA HIS A 130 -1.84 -1.99 13.98
C HIS A 130 -0.92 -3.22 13.97
N ALA A 131 0.33 -3.09 13.54
CA ALA A 131 1.31 -4.18 13.55
C ALA A 131 1.69 -4.63 14.97
N GLU A 132 1.56 -3.77 15.97
CA GLU A 132 1.77 -4.13 17.37
C GLU A 132 0.67 -5.02 17.95
N GLU A 133 -0.54 -4.94 17.40
CA GLU A 133 -1.68 -5.75 17.85
C GLU A 133 -1.77 -7.10 17.13
N LYS A 134 -1.50 -7.13 15.84
CA LYS A 134 -1.67 -8.31 14.98
C LYS A 134 -0.94 -8.17 13.64
N PRO A 135 -0.69 -9.29 12.94
CA PRO A 135 -0.16 -9.27 11.59
C PRO A 135 -1.05 -8.48 10.64
N VAL A 136 -0.47 -7.54 9.90
CA VAL A 136 -1.20 -6.69 8.95
C VAL A 136 -0.50 -6.64 7.60
N VAL A 137 -1.27 -6.43 6.53
CA VAL A 137 -0.74 -6.07 5.22
C VAL A 137 -1.31 -4.73 4.80
N TRP A 138 -0.42 -3.76 4.62
CA TRP A 138 -0.75 -2.50 3.98
C TRP A 138 -0.81 -2.66 2.47
N ILE A 139 -1.81 -2.04 1.84
CA ILE A 139 -1.99 -2.02 0.38
C ILE A 139 -2.20 -0.58 -0.07
N ASP A 140 -1.32 -0.07 -0.94
CA ASP A 140 -1.53 1.22 -1.59
C ASP A 140 -2.72 1.16 -2.55
N SER A 141 -3.46 2.25 -2.68
CA SER A 141 -4.69 2.33 -3.48
C SER A 141 -4.47 2.11 -4.99
N ASP A 142 -3.25 2.26 -5.47
CA ASP A 142 -2.86 2.09 -6.87
C ASP A 142 -2.30 0.69 -7.17
N ILE A 143 -2.71 -0.33 -6.41
CA ILE A 143 -2.45 -1.74 -6.69
C ILE A 143 -3.73 -2.39 -7.24
N LEU A 144 -3.61 -3.18 -8.31
CA LEU A 144 -4.67 -4.06 -8.80
C LEU A 144 -4.21 -5.51 -8.72
N PHE A 145 -5.10 -6.41 -8.27
CA PHE A 145 -4.84 -7.84 -8.22
C PHE A 145 -5.52 -8.55 -9.39
N PHE A 146 -4.80 -9.44 -10.06
CA PHE A 146 -5.25 -10.23 -11.20
C PHE A 146 -5.49 -11.69 -10.85
N LYS A 147 -4.90 -12.15 -9.74
CA LYS A 147 -4.95 -13.51 -9.23
C LYS A 147 -5.09 -13.51 -7.71
N ASP A 148 -5.29 -14.69 -7.14
CA ASP A 148 -5.33 -14.88 -5.71
C ASP A 148 -3.96 -14.58 -5.07
N PHE A 149 -3.96 -13.70 -4.07
CA PHE A 149 -2.76 -13.34 -3.30
C PHE A 149 -2.69 -14.08 -1.97
N VAL A 150 -3.78 -14.69 -1.51
CA VAL A 150 -3.84 -15.41 -0.22
C VAL A 150 -2.72 -16.42 -0.04
N PRO A 151 -2.29 -17.20 -1.06
CA PRO A 151 -1.18 -18.15 -0.92
C PRO A 151 0.19 -17.52 -0.61
N TYR A 152 0.34 -16.22 -0.84
CA TYR A 152 1.58 -15.48 -0.57
C TYR A 152 1.56 -14.75 0.77
N TRP A 153 0.45 -14.84 1.51
CA TRP A 153 0.35 -14.24 2.81
C TRP A 153 1.30 -14.95 3.79
N PRO A 154 2.11 -14.22 4.58
CA PRO A 154 3.01 -14.84 5.54
C PRO A 154 2.21 -15.66 6.58
N GLU A 155 2.68 -16.84 6.91
CA GLU A 155 2.09 -17.65 7.96
C GLU A 155 2.22 -16.97 9.33
N ASN A 156 1.19 -17.10 10.17
CA ASN A 156 1.06 -16.41 11.48
C ASN A 156 2.07 -16.88 12.55
N GLN A 157 3.12 -17.60 12.18
CA GLN A 157 4.07 -18.18 13.15
C GLN A 157 5.20 -17.22 13.54
N VAL A 158 5.35 -16.11 12.84
CA VAL A 158 6.43 -15.16 13.07
C VAL A 158 5.95 -14.05 13.99
N THR A 159 6.52 -13.97 15.19
CA THR A 159 6.15 -13.00 16.23
C THR A 159 6.60 -11.57 15.92
N THR A 160 7.68 -11.42 15.14
CA THR A 160 8.19 -10.12 14.69
C THR A 160 8.68 -10.26 13.27
N ALA A 161 8.05 -9.54 12.35
CA ALA A 161 8.41 -9.57 10.95
C ALA A 161 7.97 -8.30 10.22
N CYS A 162 8.75 -7.93 9.23
CA CYS A 162 8.35 -6.92 8.25
C CYS A 162 8.87 -7.33 6.88
N GLY A 163 8.05 -7.12 5.86
CA GLY A 163 8.38 -7.43 4.48
C GLY A 163 7.59 -6.54 3.53
N GLY A 164 7.81 -6.71 2.24
CA GLY A 164 7.10 -5.91 1.24
C GLY A 164 7.33 -6.39 -0.18
N SER A 165 6.90 -5.62 -1.16
CA SER A 165 7.14 -5.92 -2.56
C SER A 165 8.54 -5.46 -3.01
N ALA A 166 9.12 -6.22 -3.96
CA ALA A 166 10.38 -5.81 -4.59
C ALA A 166 10.14 -4.62 -5.53
N ASP A 167 11.05 -3.66 -5.51
CA ASP A 167 11.09 -2.58 -6.50
C ASP A 167 11.92 -2.98 -7.73
N TRP A 168 11.71 -2.30 -8.85
CA TRP A 168 12.56 -2.43 -10.03
C TRP A 168 13.93 -1.75 -9.83
N LYS A 169 13.98 -0.76 -8.92
CA LYS A 169 15.20 -0.03 -8.56
C LYS A 169 15.11 0.37 -7.08
N GLY A 170 16.14 0.09 -6.31
CA GLY A 170 16.25 0.57 -4.93
C GLY A 170 16.31 2.10 -4.91
N SER A 171 15.37 2.71 -4.18
CA SER A 171 15.31 4.16 -3.99
C SER A 171 15.03 4.43 -2.52
N TYR A 172 15.95 5.14 -1.85
CA TYR A 172 15.93 5.37 -0.42
C TYR A 172 16.34 6.79 -0.05
N ASP A 173 15.94 7.26 1.12
CA ASP A 173 16.40 8.51 1.71
C ASP A 173 17.87 8.34 2.17
N GLU A 174 18.78 9.03 1.49
CA GLU A 174 20.22 8.93 1.72
C GLU A 174 20.64 9.29 3.17
N ARG A 175 19.89 10.15 3.85
CA ARG A 175 20.14 10.52 5.25
C ARG A 175 19.88 9.34 6.18
N LEU A 176 18.76 8.63 5.94
CA LEU A 176 18.38 7.44 6.68
C LEU A 176 19.28 6.26 6.33
N LEU A 177 19.71 6.11 5.07
CA LEU A 177 20.72 5.10 4.70
C LEU A 177 22.00 5.26 5.50
N LYS A 178 22.50 6.49 5.65
CA LYS A 178 23.69 6.79 6.49
C LYS A 178 23.43 6.47 7.96
N PHE A 179 22.29 6.87 8.50
CA PHE A 179 21.89 6.59 9.87
C PHE A 179 21.84 5.07 10.16
N PHE A 180 21.32 4.29 9.24
CA PHE A 180 21.23 2.84 9.35
C PHE A 180 22.50 2.08 8.89
N ASN A 181 23.62 2.78 8.67
CA ASN A 181 24.92 2.22 8.29
C ASN A 181 24.90 1.40 6.99
N GLY A 182 24.12 1.79 6.02
CA GLY A 182 24.08 1.18 4.69
C GLY A 182 23.57 -0.28 4.64
N SER A 183 23.01 -0.80 5.74
CA SER A 183 22.59 -2.21 5.84
C SER A 183 21.52 -2.62 4.83
N LEU A 184 20.80 -1.67 4.22
CA LEU A 184 19.72 -1.91 3.26
C LEU A 184 20.20 -2.42 1.90
N GLN A 185 21.45 -2.16 1.52
CA GLN A 185 22.01 -2.61 0.24
C GLN A 185 22.05 -4.14 0.10
N LYS A 186 22.00 -4.87 1.22
CA LYS A 186 21.99 -6.34 1.23
C LYS A 186 20.58 -6.95 1.07
N TYR A 187 19.53 -6.18 1.31
CA TYR A 187 18.15 -6.68 1.27
C TYR A 187 17.51 -6.64 -0.13
N GLY A 188 18.13 -5.96 -1.08
CA GLY A 188 17.59 -5.74 -2.41
C GLY A 188 16.75 -4.46 -2.51
N SER A 189 16.01 -4.34 -3.60
CA SER A 189 15.15 -3.17 -3.84
C SER A 189 13.79 -3.39 -3.19
N PHE A 190 13.42 -2.53 -2.24
CA PHE A 190 12.15 -2.57 -1.51
C PHE A 190 11.20 -1.48 -1.99
N ASN A 191 9.93 -1.81 -2.12
CA ASN A 191 8.85 -0.88 -2.42
C ASN A 191 7.77 -0.95 -1.33
N ALA A 192 7.40 0.19 -0.81
CA ALA A 192 6.45 0.32 0.28
C ALA A 192 4.96 0.28 -0.13
N GLY A 193 4.63 0.04 -1.40
CA GLY A 193 3.23 -0.03 -1.85
C GLY A 193 2.45 -1.22 -1.28
N LEU A 194 3.16 -2.32 -0.99
CA LEU A 194 2.62 -3.48 -0.29
C LEU A 194 3.59 -3.86 0.82
N ILE A 195 3.13 -3.78 2.08
CA ILE A 195 3.96 -4.01 3.28
C ILE A 195 3.25 -5.02 4.19
N TYR A 196 3.98 -6.04 4.62
CA TYR A 196 3.62 -6.87 5.76
C TYR A 196 4.35 -6.37 7.00
N ALA A 197 3.66 -6.28 8.12
CA ALA A 197 4.26 -5.91 9.39
C ALA A 197 3.57 -6.62 10.57
N HIS A 198 4.37 -7.06 11.52
CA HIS A 198 3.94 -7.62 12.81
C HIS A 198 5.07 -7.52 13.83
N GLY A 199 4.77 -7.04 15.03
CA GLY A 199 5.72 -7.00 16.14
C GLY A 199 5.47 -5.85 17.11
N THR A 200 5.58 -6.13 18.39
CA THR A 200 5.23 -5.18 19.47
C THR A 200 6.24 -4.06 19.69
N ASN A 201 7.49 -4.24 19.24
CA ASN A 201 8.60 -3.33 19.53
C ASN A 201 9.30 -2.80 18.27
N LEU A 202 8.63 -2.87 17.09
CA LEU A 202 9.26 -2.45 15.83
C LEU A 202 9.76 -1.01 15.86
N TYR A 203 9.06 -0.13 16.59
CA TYR A 203 9.40 1.28 16.68
C TYR A 203 10.70 1.50 17.45
N GLU A 204 10.84 0.90 18.61
CA GLU A 204 11.96 1.07 19.53
C GLU A 204 13.19 0.29 19.05
N GLU A 205 13.01 -0.98 18.65
CA GLU A 205 14.10 -1.84 18.18
C GLU A 205 14.84 -1.26 16.97
N HIS A 206 14.12 -0.54 16.12
CA HIS A 206 14.69 0.05 14.91
C HIS A 206 15.01 1.54 15.03
N LYS A 207 14.97 2.12 16.25
CA LYS A 207 15.33 3.51 16.56
C LYS A 207 14.60 4.52 15.65
N ILE A 208 13.28 4.28 15.44
CA ILE A 208 12.50 5.09 14.50
C ILE A 208 12.35 6.53 15.02
N GLU A 209 12.26 6.74 16.34
CA GLU A 209 12.21 8.09 16.92
C GLU A 209 13.44 8.90 16.55
N GLU A 210 14.65 8.33 16.70
CA GLU A 210 15.91 8.99 16.37
C GLU A 210 16.04 9.22 14.87
N ALA A 211 15.66 8.23 14.04
CA ALA A 211 15.68 8.33 12.59
C ALA A 211 14.78 9.47 12.09
N LEU A 212 13.57 9.59 12.63
CA LEU A 212 12.63 10.64 12.26
C LEU A 212 13.07 12.01 12.77
N ASN A 213 13.64 12.11 13.97
CA ASN A 213 14.20 13.36 14.50
C ASN A 213 15.36 13.86 13.65
N LEU A 214 16.20 12.96 13.13
CA LEU A 214 17.33 13.31 12.25
C LEU A 214 16.88 14.04 10.97
N ILE A 215 15.73 13.64 10.41
CA ILE A 215 15.24 14.19 9.12
C ILE A 215 14.16 15.26 9.29
N HIS A 216 13.73 15.53 10.52
CA HIS A 216 12.74 16.59 10.80
C HIS A 216 13.29 17.99 10.48
N PRO A 217 12.49 18.91 9.93
CA PRO A 217 11.13 18.74 9.38
C PRO A 217 11.15 18.35 7.90
N ASN A 218 12.30 18.06 7.31
CA ASN A 218 12.51 17.88 5.86
C ASN A 218 12.34 16.40 5.47
N TYR A 219 11.15 15.83 5.70
CA TYR A 219 10.85 14.46 5.30
C TYR A 219 10.79 14.30 3.78
N ASP A 220 11.48 13.29 3.26
CA ASP A 220 11.42 12.88 1.86
C ASP A 220 10.26 11.90 1.63
N PHE A 221 9.78 11.78 0.40
CA PHE A 221 8.79 10.77 0.02
C PHE A 221 9.32 9.33 0.12
N LEU A 222 10.65 9.16 0.16
CA LEU A 222 11.32 7.87 0.36
C LEU A 222 11.59 7.55 1.85
N SER A 223 11.37 8.51 2.78
CA SER A 223 11.73 8.32 4.19
C SER A 223 10.97 7.15 4.82
N GLU A 224 9.66 7.05 4.59
CA GLU A 224 8.82 5.95 5.07
C GLU A 224 9.26 4.61 4.46
N GLN A 225 9.48 4.56 3.15
CA GLN A 225 9.98 3.38 2.46
C GLN A 225 11.33 2.90 3.01
N THR A 226 12.23 3.81 3.31
CA THR A 226 13.56 3.51 3.87
C THR A 226 13.43 2.89 5.27
N ILE A 227 12.53 3.40 6.11
CA ILE A 227 12.27 2.85 7.44
C ILE A 227 11.75 1.41 7.33
N PHE A 228 10.73 1.14 6.49
CA PHE A 228 10.22 -0.22 6.33
C PHE A 228 11.25 -1.16 5.70
N ALA A 229 12.04 -0.70 4.74
CA ALA A 229 13.15 -1.48 4.19
C ALA A 229 14.17 -1.84 5.27
N LYS A 230 14.47 -0.92 6.21
CA LYS A 230 15.34 -1.20 7.35
C LYS A 230 14.77 -2.27 8.26
N ILE A 231 13.51 -2.16 8.66
CA ILE A 231 12.86 -3.15 9.51
C ILE A 231 12.90 -4.52 8.79
N ALA A 232 12.50 -4.56 7.53
CA ALA A 232 12.48 -5.78 6.72
C ALA A 232 13.87 -6.41 6.56
N SER A 233 14.94 -5.61 6.48
CA SER A 233 16.31 -6.10 6.29
C SER A 233 16.88 -6.88 7.47
N VAL A 234 16.30 -6.73 8.65
CA VAL A 234 16.78 -7.36 9.91
C VAL A 234 15.74 -8.27 10.55
N SER A 235 14.52 -8.27 10.05
CA SER A 235 13.43 -9.12 10.52
C SER A 235 13.21 -10.33 9.61
N LEU A 236 12.51 -11.34 10.11
CA LEU A 236 12.09 -12.51 9.32
C LEU A 236 10.87 -12.14 8.45
N GLY A 237 11.10 -11.29 7.46
CA GLY A 237 10.07 -10.82 6.54
C GLY A 237 10.10 -11.53 5.19
N VAL A 238 9.07 -11.28 4.39
CA VAL A 238 9.00 -11.71 2.99
C VAL A 238 9.30 -10.55 2.06
N LEU A 239 9.99 -10.83 0.96
CA LEU A 239 10.10 -9.92 -0.17
C LEU A 239 9.35 -10.53 -1.34
N TRP A 240 8.16 -10.00 -1.65
CA TRP A 240 7.39 -10.43 -2.82
C TRP A 240 8.05 -9.94 -4.11
N GLY A 241 8.61 -10.88 -4.86
CA GLY A 241 9.29 -10.57 -6.11
C GLY A 241 8.37 -10.00 -7.20
N GLN A 242 8.96 -9.48 -8.27
CA GLN A 242 8.25 -8.86 -9.40
C GLN A 242 7.25 -9.81 -10.09
N HIS A 243 7.43 -11.13 -9.96
CA HIS A 243 6.50 -12.13 -10.48
C HIS A 243 5.24 -12.28 -9.61
N ILE A 244 5.26 -11.80 -8.36
CA ILE A 244 4.09 -11.75 -7.47
C ILE A 244 3.44 -10.37 -7.57
N ILE A 245 4.20 -9.30 -7.30
CA ILE A 245 3.73 -7.91 -7.43
C ILE A 245 4.61 -7.20 -8.45
N GLY A 246 4.04 -6.99 -9.63
CA GLY A 246 4.73 -6.27 -10.71
C GLY A 246 4.85 -4.79 -10.38
N ASN A 247 6.08 -4.32 -10.20
CA ASN A 247 6.40 -2.94 -9.88
C ASN A 247 7.34 -2.39 -10.96
N PHE A 248 6.78 -2.17 -12.14
CA PHE A 248 7.51 -1.77 -13.34
C PHE A 248 7.20 -0.33 -13.71
N ASN A 249 8.22 0.40 -14.09
CA ASN A 249 8.13 1.77 -14.58
C ASN A 249 8.02 1.87 -16.11
N ASP A 250 7.72 0.76 -16.80
CA ASP A 250 7.68 0.68 -18.26
C ASP A 250 6.24 0.87 -18.78
N ASP A 251 6.04 1.93 -19.57
CA ASP A 251 4.80 2.25 -20.27
C ASP A 251 4.48 1.25 -21.40
N ASN A 252 5.53 0.57 -21.93
CA ASN A 252 5.42 -0.28 -23.11
C ASN A 252 4.83 -1.66 -22.80
N GLN A 253 4.61 -1.99 -21.54
CA GLN A 253 3.92 -3.22 -21.14
C GLN A 253 2.43 -3.13 -21.44
N SER A 254 2.07 -3.09 -22.73
CA SER A 254 0.71 -2.99 -23.26
C SER A 254 -0.10 -4.28 -23.18
N LEU A 255 0.34 -5.28 -22.41
CA LEU A 255 -0.38 -6.54 -22.29
C LEU A 255 -1.74 -6.35 -21.63
N SER A 256 -2.75 -7.01 -22.19
CA SER A 256 -4.07 -7.10 -21.57
C SER A 256 -3.95 -7.52 -20.09
N PRO A 257 -4.76 -6.95 -19.18
CA PRO A 257 -4.77 -7.34 -17.76
C PRO A 257 -4.95 -8.86 -17.57
N THR A 258 -5.73 -9.49 -18.42
CA THR A 258 -6.00 -10.94 -18.37
C THR A 258 -4.81 -11.82 -18.74
N LYS A 259 -3.78 -11.27 -19.38
CA LYS A 259 -2.55 -11.98 -19.78
C LYS A 259 -1.38 -11.71 -18.86
N LYS A 260 -1.58 -11.03 -17.71
CA LYS A 260 -0.50 -10.73 -16.77
C LYS A 260 0.03 -12.01 -16.12
N GLN A 261 1.34 -12.14 -16.06
CA GLN A 261 2.01 -13.29 -15.43
C GLN A 261 2.08 -13.16 -13.90
N TYR A 262 1.99 -11.94 -13.36
CA TYR A 262 2.06 -11.64 -11.93
C TYR A 262 0.68 -11.64 -11.26
N THR A 263 0.67 -11.75 -9.94
CA THR A 263 -0.54 -11.80 -9.12
C THR A 263 -1.18 -10.43 -8.96
N GLY A 264 -0.37 -9.40 -8.77
CA GLY A 264 -0.81 -8.01 -8.70
C GLY A 264 0.16 -7.06 -9.37
N ARG A 265 -0.26 -5.81 -9.59
CA ARG A 265 0.59 -4.75 -10.13
C ARG A 265 0.41 -3.46 -9.34
N HIS A 266 1.52 -2.84 -8.98
CA HIS A 266 1.58 -1.51 -8.41
C HIS A 266 1.80 -0.48 -9.52
N TYR A 267 0.89 0.50 -9.63
CA TYR A 267 0.91 1.52 -10.67
C TYR A 267 1.50 2.82 -10.12
N THR A 268 2.81 2.81 -9.89
CA THR A 268 3.53 4.00 -9.40
C THR A 268 3.51 5.16 -10.41
N SER A 269 3.80 6.35 -9.94
CA SER A 269 3.86 7.66 -10.64
C SER A 269 3.72 7.63 -12.17
N ASN A 270 4.73 7.14 -12.87
CA ASN A 270 4.84 7.23 -14.34
C ASN A 270 3.85 6.31 -15.08
N VAL A 271 3.39 5.23 -14.42
CA VAL A 271 2.47 4.26 -15.02
C VAL A 271 1.06 4.30 -14.41
N ARG A 272 0.79 5.24 -13.50
CA ARG A 272 -0.52 5.39 -12.83
C ARG A 272 -1.67 5.63 -13.83
N HIS A 273 -1.40 6.21 -14.99
CA HIS A 273 -2.39 6.36 -16.03
C HIS A 273 -2.93 5.03 -16.56
N LEU A 274 -2.13 3.95 -16.51
CA LEU A 274 -2.53 2.61 -16.91
C LEU A 274 -3.47 1.93 -15.89
N PHE A 275 -3.46 2.36 -14.62
CA PHE A 275 -4.35 1.86 -13.57
C PHE A 275 -5.82 1.89 -13.99
N TRP A 276 -6.29 3.03 -14.52
CA TRP A 276 -7.69 3.23 -14.88
C TRP A 276 -8.11 2.34 -16.03
N ARG A 277 -7.24 2.13 -17.03
CA ARG A 277 -7.45 1.21 -18.14
C ARG A 277 -7.58 -0.23 -17.61
N ASP A 278 -6.61 -0.66 -16.85
CA ASP A 278 -6.54 -2.04 -16.36
C ASP A 278 -7.70 -2.31 -15.39
N ALA A 279 -8.05 -1.37 -14.52
CA ALA A 279 -9.21 -1.45 -13.66
C ALA A 279 -10.52 -1.56 -14.47
N PHE A 280 -10.66 -0.82 -15.57
CA PHE A 280 -11.85 -0.89 -16.43
C PHE A 280 -12.04 -2.28 -17.04
N PHE A 281 -10.99 -2.94 -17.47
CA PHE A 281 -11.08 -4.29 -18.05
C PHE A 281 -11.24 -5.39 -16.99
N LEU A 282 -10.88 -5.15 -15.74
CA LEU A 282 -11.02 -6.10 -14.64
C LEU A 282 -12.35 -5.96 -13.87
N SER A 283 -12.96 -4.80 -13.94
CA SER A 283 -14.18 -4.45 -13.18
C SER A 283 -15.50 -4.99 -13.79
#